data_102f673f4f6f94dcaccb86940b460583
#
_entry.id   102f673f4f6f94dcaccb86940b460583
#
_cell.length_a   1.000
_cell.length_b   1.000
_cell.length_c   1.000
_cell.angle_alpha   90.00
_cell.angle_beta   90.00
_cell.angle_gamma   90.00
#
_symmetry.space_group_name_H-M   'P 1'
#
loop_
_entity.id
_entity.type
_entity.pdbx_description
1 polymer ?
#
loop_
_entity_poly.entity_id
_entity_poly.type
_entity_poly.pdbx_seq_one_letter_code
_entity_poly.pdbx_strand_id
1 'polypeptide(L)' 'MQLKIFDVVELKDKTKATILDIKDNEIKAEVLDCKGKRIGIKNIKIEDIAEFIYKH' A
#
# COMPACT_ATOMS: atom_id res chain seq x y z
N MET A 1 2.83 -6.21 -13.02
CA MET A 1 3.25 -5.79 -11.66
C MET A 1 2.89 -6.87 -10.67
N GLN A 2 3.87 -7.39 -9.94
CA GLN A 2 3.61 -8.39 -8.90
C GLN A 2 3.70 -7.76 -7.53
N LEU A 3 2.61 -7.87 -6.78
CA LEU A 3 2.52 -7.33 -5.44
C LEU A 3 2.56 -8.48 -4.44
N LYS A 4 3.32 -8.30 -3.38
CA LYS A 4 3.45 -9.32 -2.33
C LYS A 4 3.09 -8.73 -0.97
N ILE A 5 2.72 -9.61 -0.06
CA ILE A 5 2.49 -9.22 1.32
C ILE A 5 3.79 -8.62 1.88
N PHE A 6 3.67 -7.55 2.64
CA PHE A 6 4.76 -6.78 3.25
C PHE A 6 5.54 -5.88 2.28
N ASP A 7 5.16 -5.85 1.01
CA ASP A 7 5.69 -4.81 0.12
C ASP A 7 5.22 -3.45 0.63
N VAL A 8 6.06 -2.43 0.45
CA VAL A 8 5.70 -1.05 0.78
C VAL A 8 5.60 -0.27 -0.51
N VAL A 9 4.49 0.42 -0.68
CA VAL A 9 4.22 1.18 -1.90
C VAL A 9 3.84 2.61 -1.55
N GLU A 10 4.05 3.50 -2.51
CA GLU A 10 3.55 4.87 -2.41
C GLU A 10 2.27 4.96 -3.22
N LEU A 11 1.24 5.55 -2.63
CA LEU A 11 -0.03 5.75 -3.30
C LEU A 11 -0.04 7.10 -4.02
N LYS A 12 -0.99 7.27 -4.93
CA LYS A 12 -1.05 8.48 -5.75
C LYS A 12 -1.32 9.75 -4.95
N ASP A 13 -1.87 9.61 -3.75
CA ASP A 13 -2.14 10.74 -2.86
C ASP A 13 -0.97 11.05 -1.93
N LYS A 14 0.21 10.46 -2.19
CA LYS A 14 1.44 10.68 -1.44
C LYS A 14 1.50 9.95 -0.10
N THR A 15 0.50 9.15 0.24
CA THR A 15 0.57 8.30 1.42
C THR A 15 1.35 7.04 1.07
N LYS A 16 1.78 6.29 2.08
CA LYS A 16 2.51 5.04 1.92
C LYS A 16 1.67 3.91 2.49
N ALA A 17 1.81 2.73 1.91
CA ALA A 17 1.03 1.59 2.35
C ALA A 17 1.89 0.34 2.43
N THR A 18 1.75 -0.39 3.54
CA THR A 18 2.37 -1.70 3.70
C THR A 18 1.31 -2.75 3.43
N ILE A 19 1.58 -3.63 2.48
CA ILE A 19 0.60 -4.62 2.04
C ILE A 19 0.44 -5.69 3.11
N LEU A 20 -0.78 -5.90 3.58
CA LEU A 20 -1.08 -6.90 4.60
C LEU A 20 -1.76 -8.13 4.03
N ASP A 21 -2.59 -7.94 2.99
CA ASP A 21 -3.30 -9.05 2.38
C ASP A 21 -3.72 -8.67 0.98
N ILE A 22 -3.81 -9.66 0.10
CA ILE A 22 -4.22 -9.45 -1.29
C ILE A 22 -5.34 -10.42 -1.60
N LYS A 23 -6.47 -9.90 -2.06
CA LYS A 23 -7.65 -10.70 -2.31
C LYS A 23 -8.35 -10.19 -3.56
N ASP A 24 -8.26 -10.97 -4.64
CA ASP A 24 -8.83 -10.58 -5.94
C ASP A 24 -8.32 -9.20 -6.34
N ASN A 25 -9.22 -8.22 -6.45
CA ASN A 25 -8.85 -6.85 -6.81
C ASN A 25 -8.69 -5.94 -5.61
N GLU A 26 -8.84 -6.47 -4.40
CA GLU A 26 -8.75 -5.68 -3.19
C GLU A 26 -7.46 -5.99 -2.45
N ILE A 27 -6.79 -4.95 -2.02
CA ILE A 27 -5.55 -5.05 -1.30
C ILE A 27 -5.76 -4.41 0.07
N LYS A 28 -5.55 -5.19 1.13
CA LYS A 28 -5.61 -4.64 2.48
C LYS A 28 -4.22 -4.15 2.85
N ALA A 29 -4.14 -2.90 3.26
CA ALA A 29 -2.84 -2.31 3.56
C ALA A 29 -2.94 -1.40 4.77
N GLU A 30 -1.84 -1.34 5.52
CA GLU A 30 -1.69 -0.36 6.59
C GLU A 30 -1.14 0.91 5.97
N VAL A 31 -1.88 2.01 6.08
CA VAL A 31 -1.57 3.26 5.41
C VAL A 31 -0.93 4.23 6.39
N LEU A 32 0.16 4.86 5.95
CA LEU A 32 0.87 5.88 6.70
C LEU A 32 0.83 7.18 5.91
N ASP A 33 0.79 8.32 6.62
CA ASP A 33 0.84 9.61 5.94
C ASP A 33 2.29 9.92 5.51
N CYS A 34 2.49 11.06 4.86
CA CYS A 34 3.79 11.42 4.33
C CYS A 34 4.84 11.66 5.43
N LYS A 35 4.41 11.80 6.66
CA LYS A 35 5.30 11.96 7.81
C LYS A 35 5.56 10.65 8.53
N GLY A 36 4.98 9.57 8.04
CA GLY A 36 5.14 8.25 8.66
C GLY A 36 4.14 7.96 9.77
N LYS A 37 3.15 8.82 9.97
CA LYS A 37 2.16 8.61 10.99
C LYS A 37 1.10 7.63 10.50
N ARG A 38 0.74 6.67 11.34
CA ARG A 38 -0.22 5.65 10.99
C ARG A 38 -1.62 6.25 10.83
N ILE A 39 -2.22 6.01 9.67
CA ILE A 39 -3.61 6.42 9.41
C ILE A 39 -4.56 5.29 9.76
N GLY A 40 -4.21 4.06 9.38
CA GLY A 40 -5.04 2.92 9.66
C GLY A 40 -4.98 1.89 8.55
N ILE A 41 -5.79 0.85 8.66
CA ILE A 41 -5.86 -0.21 7.66
C ILE A 41 -6.98 0.15 6.68
N LYS A 42 -6.66 0.14 5.39
CA LYS A 42 -7.61 0.47 4.34
C LYS A 42 -7.51 -0.53 3.20
N ASN A 43 -8.57 -0.62 2.42
CA ASN A 43 -8.56 -1.37 1.18
C ASN A 43 -8.15 -0.43 0.06
N ILE A 44 -7.16 -0.84 -0.72
CA ILE A 44 -6.69 -0.06 -1.87
C ILE A 44 -6.74 -0.94 -3.11
N LYS A 45 -6.57 -0.32 -4.26
CA LYS A 45 -6.53 -1.03 -5.54
C LYS A 45 -5.16 -0.87 -6.17
N ILE A 46 -4.81 -1.78 -7.07
CA ILE A 46 -3.53 -1.71 -7.78
C ILE A 46 -3.38 -0.36 -8.48
N GLU A 47 -4.47 0.17 -9.04
CA GLU A 47 -4.44 1.45 -9.73
C GLU A 47 -4.17 2.64 -8.81
N ASP A 48 -4.29 2.45 -7.49
CA ASP A 48 -3.96 3.50 -6.52
C ASP A 48 -2.46 3.60 -6.25
N ILE A 49 -1.69 2.61 -6.69
CA ILE A 49 -0.26 2.54 -6.41
C ILE A 49 0.51 3.38 -7.42
N ALA A 50 1.30 4.34 -6.93
CA ALA A 50 2.13 5.17 -7.79
C ALA A 50 3.47 4.48 -8.06
N GLU A 51 4.12 3.96 -7.01
CA GLU A 51 5.38 3.26 -7.19
C GLU A 51 5.67 2.36 -6.00
N PHE A 52 6.61 1.44 -6.18
CA PHE A 52 7.08 0.58 -5.11
C PHE A 52 8.22 1.27 -4.37
N ILE A 53 8.15 1.28 -3.04
CA ILE A 53 9.20 1.83 -2.21
C ILE A 53 10.11 0.70 -1.73
N TYR A 54 9.53 -0.41 -1.32
CA TYR A 54 10.28 -1.56 -0.81
C TYR A 54 9.56 -2.82 -1.25
N LYS A 55 10.31 -3.75 -1.82
CA LYS A 55 9.77 -5.05 -2.20
C LYS A 55 10.34 -6.11 -1.24
N HIS A 56 9.43 -6.79 -0.60
CA HIS A 56 9.78 -7.83 0.39
C HIS A 56 10.42 -9.06 -0.24
#